data_59010249f1fa79b53111a13ae57f6a0c
#
_entry.id   59010249f1fa79b53111a13ae57f6a0c
#
_cell.length_a   1.000
_cell.length_b   1.000
_cell.length_c   1.000
_cell.angle_alpha   90.00
_cell.angle_beta   90.00
_cell.angle_gamma   90.00
#
_symmetry.space_group_name_H-M   'P 1'
#
loop_
_entity.id
_entity.type
_entity.pdbx_description
1 polymer ?
#
loop_
_entity_poly.entity_id
_entity_poly.type
_entity_poly.pdbx_seq_one_letter_code
_entity_poly.pdbx_strand_id
1 'polypeptide(L)'
;MLSLWLFLLPCFSLMPLAPAEKGLEFPQYDGKDRVLDINDKNYKKALKKHGMVCLYYHEPIPDSKELQKQHQMTELVLELAAQVMEEKDVGFGMVDSHKDAKVAKKLGLEEEGSIYVFKADRVIEFDGLLSANTLVEFLLDLLEEPVEVIGNALELKAFDRMEEDIRLIGYFKSEESEHYEAFKEAAEQFQPYIKFFATFEKSVAKELTLKMNEVDFYEPFMEEPVTIPGKPHSEEELVEFITEHRRPTLRKLRAEDMFETWEDDIEGIHIVAFAEVEDPDGYEFLEILKEVARDNTHLPELSIIWIDPDDFPLVRHVTSQLRQTQD
;
A
#
# COMPACT_ATOMS: atom_id res chain seq x y z
N MET A 1 -5.78 -15.66 70.97
CA MET A 1 -4.77 -15.38 69.92
C MET A 1 -5.34 -15.89 68.63
N LEU A 2 -6.02 -15.02 67.92
CA LEU A 2 -6.60 -15.35 66.58
C LEU A 2 -5.60 -14.91 65.51
N SER A 3 -5.13 -15.86 64.72
CA SER A 3 -4.29 -15.62 63.53
C SER A 3 -5.18 -15.30 62.35
N LEU A 4 -5.06 -14.07 61.84
CA LEU A 4 -5.77 -13.58 60.66
C LEU A 4 -4.94 -13.93 59.40
N TRP A 5 -5.38 -14.91 58.62
CA TRP A 5 -4.84 -15.19 57.27
C TRP A 5 -5.52 -14.27 56.29
N LEU A 6 -4.74 -13.28 55.80
CA LEU A 6 -5.14 -12.47 54.67
C LEU A 6 -4.89 -13.27 53.36
N PHE A 7 -5.98 -13.65 52.68
CA PHE A 7 -5.93 -14.15 51.31
C PHE A 7 -5.70 -12.97 50.34
N LEU A 8 -4.49 -12.85 49.84
CA LEU A 8 -4.20 -12.03 48.66
C LEU A 8 -4.71 -12.75 47.43
N LEU A 9 -5.90 -12.38 46.95
CA LEU A 9 -6.36 -12.69 45.60
C LEU A 9 -5.56 -11.81 44.63
N PRO A 10 -4.90 -12.39 43.61
CA PRO A 10 -4.36 -11.60 42.56
C PRO A 10 -5.52 -11.03 41.73
N CYS A 11 -5.71 -9.73 41.77
CA CYS A 11 -6.50 -9.00 40.76
C CYS A 11 -5.87 -9.22 39.39
N PHE A 12 -6.35 -10.23 38.68
CA PHE A 12 -6.24 -10.22 37.23
C PHE A 12 -7.13 -9.08 36.75
N SER A 13 -6.53 -7.90 36.54
CA SER A 13 -7.14 -6.85 35.77
C SER A 13 -7.35 -7.44 34.35
N LEU A 14 -8.62 -7.67 34.01
CA LEU A 14 -9.03 -7.78 32.61
C LEU A 14 -8.62 -6.46 31.97
N MET A 15 -7.49 -6.46 31.28
CA MET A 15 -7.23 -5.44 30.27
C MET A 15 -8.38 -5.56 29.26
N PRO A 16 -9.09 -4.47 28.96
CA PRO A 16 -10.00 -4.48 27.83
C PRO A 16 -9.13 -4.85 26.61
N LEU A 17 -9.50 -5.91 25.90
CA LEU A 17 -8.99 -6.14 24.57
C LEU A 17 -9.27 -4.84 23.80
N ALA A 18 -8.22 -4.17 23.36
CA ALA A 18 -8.33 -3.12 22.36
C ALA A 18 -9.16 -3.69 21.21
N PRO A 19 -10.07 -2.91 20.61
CA PRO A 19 -10.76 -3.35 19.40
C PRO A 19 -9.68 -3.77 18.40
N ALA A 20 -9.73 -5.01 17.98
CA ALA A 20 -8.86 -5.48 16.91
C ALA A 20 -9.08 -4.55 15.71
N GLU A 21 -7.97 -4.09 15.13
CA GLU A 21 -7.99 -3.42 13.84
C GLU A 21 -8.99 -4.15 12.92
N LYS A 22 -9.75 -3.41 12.12
CA LYS A 22 -10.58 -3.98 11.05
C LYS A 22 -9.65 -4.52 9.95
N GLY A 23 -8.84 -5.50 10.30
CA GLY A 23 -7.97 -6.21 9.38
C GLY A 23 -8.58 -7.57 9.02
N LEU A 24 -8.00 -8.20 8.01
CA LEU A 24 -8.33 -9.58 7.64
C LEU A 24 -8.14 -10.51 8.85
N GLU A 25 -9.16 -11.34 9.16
CA GLU A 25 -9.01 -12.39 10.15
C GLU A 25 -8.06 -13.47 9.61
N PHE A 26 -6.84 -13.52 10.12
CA PHE A 26 -5.88 -14.54 9.72
C PHE A 26 -6.17 -15.86 10.43
N PRO A 27 -6.22 -16.95 9.66
CA PRO A 27 -6.30 -18.29 10.25
C PRO A 27 -5.01 -18.61 11.01
N GLN A 28 -5.07 -19.55 11.95
CA GLN A 28 -3.84 -20.13 12.49
C GLN A 28 -3.10 -20.89 11.37
N TYR A 29 -1.77 -20.80 11.38
CA TYR A 29 -0.94 -21.55 10.44
C TYR A 29 -1.22 -23.06 10.56
N ASP A 30 -1.55 -23.70 9.45
CA ASP A 30 -1.97 -25.10 9.40
C ASP A 30 -0.82 -26.09 9.31
N GLY A 31 0.42 -25.60 9.22
CA GLY A 31 1.64 -26.41 9.16
C GLY A 31 1.96 -26.97 7.78
N LYS A 32 1.30 -26.50 6.73
CA LYS A 32 1.65 -26.89 5.35
C LYS A 32 2.63 -25.90 4.75
N ASP A 33 3.71 -26.41 4.20
CA ASP A 33 4.71 -25.64 3.46
C ASP A 33 4.15 -25.26 2.07
N ARG A 34 3.95 -23.97 1.84
CA ARG A 34 3.47 -23.39 0.58
C ARG A 34 4.54 -22.54 -0.10
N VAL A 35 5.48 -22.04 0.68
CA VAL A 35 6.57 -21.19 0.21
C VAL A 35 7.68 -22.09 -0.34
N LEU A 36 8.04 -21.91 -1.61
CA LEU A 36 8.98 -22.77 -2.31
C LEU A 36 10.40 -22.21 -2.27
N ASP A 37 11.39 -23.03 -2.02
CA ASP A 37 12.78 -22.68 -2.32
C ASP A 37 12.98 -22.57 -3.83
N ILE A 38 13.22 -21.38 -4.33
CA ILE A 38 13.37 -21.07 -5.76
C ILE A 38 14.85 -21.13 -6.14
N ASN A 39 15.16 -21.93 -7.14
CA ASN A 39 16.52 -22.18 -7.63
C ASN A 39 16.54 -22.32 -9.17
N ASP A 40 17.74 -22.50 -9.75
CA ASP A 40 17.91 -22.58 -11.22
C ASP A 40 17.13 -23.74 -11.88
N LYS A 41 16.73 -24.76 -11.13
CA LYS A 41 15.99 -25.91 -11.64
C LYS A 41 14.47 -25.68 -11.69
N ASN A 42 13.93 -24.87 -10.79
CA ASN A 42 12.47 -24.76 -10.61
C ASN A 42 11.86 -23.37 -10.90
N TYR A 43 12.67 -22.28 -10.96
CA TYR A 43 12.13 -20.92 -11.08
C TYR A 43 11.18 -20.73 -12.27
N LYS A 44 11.53 -21.26 -13.45
CA LYS A 44 10.65 -21.14 -14.65
C LYS A 44 9.31 -21.85 -14.48
N LYS A 45 9.30 -22.99 -13.77
CA LYS A 45 8.08 -23.74 -13.50
C LYS A 45 7.23 -23.02 -12.45
N ALA A 46 7.88 -22.49 -11.39
CA ALA A 46 7.21 -21.76 -10.34
C ALA A 46 6.50 -20.51 -10.89
N LEU A 47 7.20 -19.68 -11.66
CA LEU A 47 6.64 -18.47 -12.28
C LEU A 47 5.52 -18.75 -13.29
N LYS A 48 5.53 -19.90 -13.97
CA LYS A 48 4.51 -20.26 -14.95
C LYS A 48 3.30 -20.98 -14.36
N LYS A 49 3.41 -21.43 -13.11
CA LYS A 49 2.37 -22.22 -12.46
C LYS A 49 1.19 -21.39 -12.00
N HIS A 50 1.44 -20.13 -11.64
CA HIS A 50 0.46 -19.22 -11.07
C HIS A 50 0.37 -17.94 -11.90
N GLY A 51 -0.78 -17.27 -11.88
CA GLY A 51 -0.98 -15.99 -12.54
C GLY A 51 -0.18 -14.85 -11.88
N MET A 52 0.12 -15.01 -10.59
CA MET A 52 0.97 -14.09 -9.83
C MET A 52 1.90 -14.88 -8.91
N VAL A 53 3.15 -14.43 -8.75
CA VAL A 53 4.14 -15.08 -7.88
C VAL A 53 4.84 -14.05 -7.01
N CYS A 54 4.81 -14.27 -5.71
CA CYS A 54 5.47 -13.46 -4.69
C CYS A 54 6.78 -14.13 -4.27
N LEU A 55 7.92 -13.45 -4.44
CA LEU A 55 9.24 -13.97 -4.10
C LEU A 55 9.94 -13.08 -3.07
N TYR A 56 10.35 -13.66 -1.96
CA TYR A 56 11.22 -13.02 -0.99
C TYR A 56 12.70 -13.28 -1.36
N TYR A 57 13.44 -12.21 -1.62
CA TYR A 57 14.88 -12.28 -1.90
C TYR A 57 15.65 -11.99 -0.62
N HIS A 58 16.38 -12.99 -0.11
CA HIS A 58 16.95 -12.93 1.23
C HIS A 58 18.45 -13.23 1.25
N GLU A 59 19.12 -12.66 2.24
CA GLU A 59 20.50 -13.03 2.58
C GLU A 59 20.61 -14.49 3.01
N PRO A 60 21.81 -15.10 2.92
CA PRO A 60 22.05 -16.42 3.48
C PRO A 60 21.67 -16.48 4.95
N ILE A 61 21.09 -17.61 5.37
CA ILE A 61 20.69 -17.81 6.76
C ILE A 61 21.92 -17.73 7.67
N PRO A 62 21.99 -16.76 8.59
CA PRO A 62 23.17 -16.53 9.40
C PRO A 62 23.30 -17.58 10.52
N ASP A 63 24.53 -17.76 11.03
CA ASP A 63 24.80 -18.68 12.14
C ASP A 63 24.26 -18.18 13.50
N SER A 64 23.89 -16.91 13.61
CA SER A 64 23.33 -16.33 14.83
C SER A 64 21.91 -16.84 15.10
N LYS A 65 21.67 -17.35 16.31
CA LYS A 65 20.33 -17.83 16.72
C LYS A 65 19.24 -16.75 16.64
N GLU A 66 19.59 -15.51 16.87
CA GLU A 66 18.68 -14.38 16.85
C GLU A 66 18.23 -14.07 15.41
N LEU A 67 19.18 -14.01 14.48
CA LEU A 67 18.90 -13.80 13.06
C LEU A 67 18.21 -15.01 12.41
N GLN A 68 18.51 -16.22 12.85
CA GLN A 68 17.76 -17.42 12.43
C GLN A 68 16.30 -17.34 12.86
N LYS A 69 16.03 -16.86 14.08
CA LYS A 69 14.67 -16.66 14.57
C LYS A 69 13.94 -15.58 13.75
N GLN A 70 14.61 -14.49 13.41
CA GLN A 70 14.05 -13.45 12.55
C GLN A 70 13.71 -13.99 11.16
N HIS A 71 14.60 -14.75 10.55
CA HIS A 71 14.35 -15.42 9.28
C HIS A 71 13.13 -16.35 9.34
N GLN A 72 13.03 -17.18 10.40
CA GLN A 72 11.87 -18.05 10.62
C GLN A 72 10.55 -17.26 10.80
N MET A 73 10.60 -16.08 11.42
CA MET A 73 9.43 -15.22 11.55
C MET A 73 9.00 -14.65 10.19
N THR A 74 9.96 -14.24 9.35
CA THR A 74 9.66 -13.81 7.97
C THR A 74 9.06 -14.96 7.14
N GLU A 75 9.64 -16.15 7.22
CA GLU A 75 9.11 -17.35 6.57
C GLU A 75 7.66 -17.64 7.02
N LEU A 76 7.38 -17.55 8.32
CA LEU A 76 6.02 -17.73 8.84
C LEU A 76 5.04 -16.67 8.31
N VAL A 77 5.46 -15.42 8.18
CA VAL A 77 4.65 -14.36 7.56
C VAL A 77 4.27 -14.73 6.12
N LEU A 78 5.26 -15.20 5.34
CA LEU A 78 5.03 -15.65 3.96
C LEU A 78 4.11 -16.86 3.89
N GLU A 79 4.28 -17.84 4.78
CA GLU A 79 3.42 -19.03 4.84
C GLU A 79 1.98 -18.69 5.22
N LEU A 80 1.76 -17.75 6.15
CA LEU A 80 0.43 -17.26 6.50
C LEU A 80 -0.23 -16.53 5.32
N ALA A 81 0.51 -15.67 4.64
CA ALA A 81 0.03 -15.01 3.44
C ALA A 81 -0.30 -16.03 2.32
N ALA A 82 0.58 -17.01 2.11
CA ALA A 82 0.38 -18.09 1.14
C ALA A 82 -0.86 -18.95 1.47
N GLN A 83 -1.12 -19.21 2.74
CA GLN A 83 -2.31 -19.93 3.18
C GLN A 83 -3.60 -19.17 2.86
N VAL A 84 -3.63 -17.85 3.12
CA VAL A 84 -4.80 -16.99 2.81
C VAL A 84 -5.00 -16.87 1.30
N MET A 85 -3.93 -16.80 0.53
CA MET A 85 -3.96 -16.62 -0.92
C MET A 85 -4.03 -17.93 -1.72
N GLU A 86 -4.15 -19.09 -1.06
CA GLU A 86 -4.12 -20.42 -1.70
C GLU A 86 -5.15 -20.56 -2.82
N GLU A 87 -6.37 -19.99 -2.66
CA GLU A 87 -7.45 -20.06 -3.65
C GLU A 87 -7.40 -18.94 -4.71
N LYS A 88 -6.43 -18.02 -4.60
CA LYS A 88 -6.33 -16.83 -5.47
C LYS A 88 -5.31 -16.98 -6.62
N ASP A 89 -4.79 -18.18 -6.85
CA ASP A 89 -3.76 -18.46 -7.86
C ASP A 89 -2.45 -17.65 -7.68
N VAL A 90 -2.06 -17.41 -6.43
CA VAL A 90 -0.81 -16.73 -6.08
C VAL A 90 0.19 -17.75 -5.57
N GLY A 91 1.37 -17.80 -6.20
CA GLY A 91 2.49 -18.62 -5.77
C GLY A 91 3.44 -17.86 -4.84
N PHE A 92 4.08 -18.57 -3.90
CA PHE A 92 5.06 -17.98 -2.98
C PHE A 92 6.37 -18.73 -3.04
N GLY A 93 7.47 -18.00 -2.91
CA GLY A 93 8.80 -18.59 -2.86
C GLY A 93 9.84 -17.68 -2.22
N MET A 94 11.00 -18.27 -1.96
CA MET A 94 12.18 -17.60 -1.43
C MET A 94 13.37 -17.85 -2.35
N VAL A 95 14.24 -16.84 -2.50
CA VAL A 95 15.46 -16.89 -3.29
C VAL A 95 16.64 -16.49 -2.40
N ASP A 96 17.58 -17.41 -2.19
CA ASP A 96 18.82 -17.14 -1.47
C ASP A 96 19.81 -16.38 -2.37
N SER A 97 20.23 -15.20 -1.95
CA SER A 97 21.06 -14.28 -2.73
C SER A 97 22.43 -14.85 -3.13
N HIS A 98 23.01 -15.71 -2.29
CA HIS A 98 24.29 -16.32 -2.54
C HIS A 98 24.17 -17.66 -3.29
N LYS A 99 23.29 -18.53 -2.82
CA LYS A 99 23.12 -19.88 -3.34
C LYS A 99 22.49 -19.84 -4.72
N ASP A 100 21.53 -18.94 -4.94
CA ASP A 100 20.76 -18.82 -6.15
C ASP A 100 20.96 -17.47 -6.89
N ALA A 101 22.14 -16.86 -6.73
CA ALA A 101 22.52 -15.56 -7.34
C ALA A 101 22.28 -15.48 -8.86
N LYS A 102 22.40 -16.60 -9.58
CA LYS A 102 22.12 -16.66 -11.02
C LYS A 102 20.63 -16.49 -11.32
N VAL A 103 19.78 -17.02 -10.45
CA VAL A 103 18.32 -16.88 -10.57
C VAL A 103 17.91 -15.45 -10.23
N ALA A 104 18.43 -14.91 -9.13
CA ALA A 104 18.19 -13.52 -8.73
C ALA A 104 18.52 -12.56 -9.89
N LYS A 105 19.70 -12.69 -10.49
CA LYS A 105 20.10 -11.87 -11.64
C LYS A 105 19.17 -12.03 -12.84
N LYS A 106 18.70 -13.26 -13.15
CA LYS A 106 17.78 -13.51 -14.28
C LYS A 106 16.40 -12.92 -14.05
N LEU A 107 15.98 -12.79 -12.78
CA LEU A 107 14.69 -12.29 -12.36
C LEU A 107 14.71 -10.78 -12.06
N GLY A 108 15.90 -10.14 -12.08
CA GLY A 108 16.02 -8.73 -11.75
C GLY A 108 15.85 -8.42 -10.26
N LEU A 109 16.17 -9.39 -9.37
CA LEU A 109 16.13 -9.18 -7.92
C LEU A 109 17.42 -8.45 -7.52
N GLU A 110 17.30 -7.23 -7.02
CA GLU A 110 18.46 -6.37 -6.75
C GLU A 110 18.70 -6.18 -5.25
N GLU A 111 17.65 -5.97 -4.48
CA GLU A 111 17.73 -5.64 -3.07
C GLU A 111 17.42 -6.86 -2.18
N GLU A 112 18.39 -7.24 -1.32
CA GLU A 112 18.22 -8.31 -0.35
C GLU A 112 17.32 -7.84 0.80
N GLY A 113 16.39 -8.68 1.19
CA GLY A 113 15.36 -8.35 2.18
C GLY A 113 14.04 -7.89 1.57
N SER A 114 14.01 -7.62 0.27
CA SER A 114 12.81 -7.19 -0.44
C SER A 114 11.93 -8.35 -0.93
N ILE A 115 10.67 -8.05 -1.14
CA ILE A 115 9.69 -8.94 -1.75
C ILE A 115 9.35 -8.42 -3.15
N TYR A 116 9.43 -9.29 -4.14
CA TYR A 116 9.13 -9.02 -5.53
C TYR A 116 7.90 -9.80 -5.98
N VAL A 117 6.95 -9.12 -6.60
CA VAL A 117 5.74 -9.73 -7.15
C VAL A 117 5.80 -9.75 -8.67
N PHE A 118 5.71 -10.94 -9.23
CA PHE A 118 5.68 -11.18 -10.67
C PHE A 118 4.22 -11.35 -11.11
N LYS A 119 3.72 -10.39 -11.89
CA LYS A 119 2.37 -10.42 -12.48
C LYS A 119 2.49 -10.09 -13.98
N ALA A 120 2.07 -11.01 -14.84
CA ALA A 120 2.29 -10.91 -16.30
C ALA A 120 3.78 -10.66 -16.61
N ASP A 121 4.11 -9.60 -17.35
CA ASP A 121 5.49 -9.25 -17.70
C ASP A 121 6.09 -8.18 -16.76
N ARG A 122 5.43 -7.92 -15.61
CA ARG A 122 5.86 -6.89 -14.65
C ARG A 122 6.47 -7.51 -13.41
N VAL A 123 7.45 -6.81 -12.88
CA VAL A 123 8.04 -7.08 -11.55
C VAL A 123 7.74 -5.87 -10.68
N ILE A 124 7.04 -6.10 -9.57
CA ILE A 124 6.58 -5.05 -8.66
C ILE A 124 7.24 -5.32 -7.31
N GLU A 125 7.95 -4.35 -6.76
CA GLU A 125 8.53 -4.44 -5.44
C GLU A 125 7.47 -4.09 -4.39
N PHE A 126 7.48 -4.82 -3.28
CA PHE A 126 6.60 -4.54 -2.14
C PHE A 126 7.32 -3.60 -1.18
N ASP A 127 6.85 -2.38 -1.09
CA ASP A 127 7.44 -1.31 -0.28
C ASP A 127 6.72 -1.09 1.06
N GLY A 128 5.90 -2.05 1.46
CA GLY A 128 5.14 -2.01 2.70
C GLY A 128 5.84 -2.62 3.91
N LEU A 129 5.29 -2.35 5.09
CA LEU A 129 5.70 -3.02 6.32
C LEU A 129 5.44 -4.54 6.21
N LEU A 130 6.47 -5.36 6.42
CA LEU A 130 6.35 -6.80 6.29
C LEU A 130 5.51 -7.40 7.42
N SER A 131 4.23 -7.58 7.14
CA SER A 131 3.28 -8.37 7.91
C SER A 131 2.42 -9.21 6.97
N ALA A 132 1.85 -10.30 7.46
CA ALA A 132 0.97 -11.13 6.62
C ALA A 132 -0.25 -10.35 6.14
N ASN A 133 -0.82 -9.47 6.97
CA ASN A 133 -1.96 -8.63 6.62
C ASN A 133 -1.61 -7.66 5.48
N THR A 134 -0.59 -6.85 5.67
CA THR A 134 -0.14 -5.84 4.70
C THR A 134 0.23 -6.47 3.35
N LEU A 135 0.95 -7.62 3.39
CA LEU A 135 1.31 -8.34 2.17
C LEU A 135 0.09 -8.90 1.44
N VAL A 136 -0.88 -9.47 2.18
CA VAL A 136 -2.11 -10.00 1.57
C VAL A 136 -2.96 -8.88 0.96
N GLU A 137 -3.13 -7.74 1.65
CA GLU A 137 -3.84 -6.58 1.12
C GLU A 137 -3.19 -6.08 -0.18
N PHE A 138 -1.88 -5.90 -0.18
CA PHE A 138 -1.11 -5.53 -1.38
C PHE A 138 -1.32 -6.51 -2.55
N LEU A 139 -1.29 -7.82 -2.29
CA LEU A 139 -1.51 -8.83 -3.32
C LEU A 139 -2.96 -8.86 -3.80
N LEU A 140 -3.93 -8.62 -2.93
CA LEU A 140 -5.34 -8.50 -3.31
C LEU A 140 -5.59 -7.30 -4.22
N ASP A 141 -5.01 -6.14 -3.90
CA ASP A 141 -5.09 -4.94 -4.74
C ASP A 141 -4.47 -5.18 -6.12
N LEU A 142 -3.37 -5.93 -6.18
CA LEU A 142 -2.76 -6.34 -7.46
C LEU A 142 -3.62 -7.32 -8.27
N LEU A 143 -4.52 -8.08 -7.63
CA LEU A 143 -5.43 -8.99 -8.34
C LEU A 143 -6.68 -8.28 -8.89
N GLU A 144 -6.98 -7.08 -8.44
CA GLU A 144 -8.08 -6.28 -8.96
C GLU A 144 -7.78 -5.78 -10.38
N GLU A 145 -8.83 -5.38 -11.10
CA GLU A 145 -8.65 -4.69 -12.39
C GLU A 145 -7.96 -3.34 -12.16
N PRO A 146 -7.02 -2.94 -13.04
CA PRO A 146 -6.26 -1.71 -12.84
C PRO A 146 -7.11 -0.44 -12.95
N VAL A 147 -8.29 -0.52 -13.57
CA VAL A 147 -9.22 0.60 -13.72
C VAL A 147 -10.61 0.18 -13.24
N GLU A 148 -11.14 0.91 -12.27
CA GLU A 148 -12.52 0.74 -11.80
C GLU A 148 -13.48 1.60 -12.63
N VAL A 149 -14.62 1.01 -13.04
CA VAL A 149 -15.62 1.71 -13.87
C VAL A 149 -16.69 2.32 -12.99
N ILE A 150 -16.92 3.63 -13.16
CA ILE A 150 -17.99 4.38 -12.50
C ILE A 150 -19.18 4.52 -13.47
N GLY A 151 -20.25 3.80 -13.21
CA GLY A 151 -21.45 3.76 -14.03
C GLY A 151 -22.63 4.57 -13.48
N ASN A 152 -22.57 5.08 -12.25
CA ASN A 152 -23.69 5.75 -11.60
C ASN A 152 -23.28 6.71 -10.48
N ALA A 153 -24.24 7.52 -10.03
CA ALA A 153 -24.01 8.53 -8.99
C ALA A 153 -23.65 7.95 -7.59
N LEU A 154 -23.95 6.68 -7.31
CA LEU A 154 -23.58 6.07 -6.02
C LEU A 154 -22.09 5.70 -6.02
N GLU A 155 -21.60 5.14 -7.11
CA GLU A 155 -20.18 4.87 -7.33
C GLU A 155 -19.35 6.15 -7.37
N LEU A 156 -19.90 7.22 -8.02
CA LEU A 156 -19.27 8.53 -8.01
C LEU A 156 -19.10 9.10 -6.58
N LYS A 157 -20.11 8.93 -5.72
CA LYS A 157 -19.97 9.33 -4.30
C LYS A 157 -18.93 8.50 -3.54
N ALA A 158 -18.71 7.26 -3.91
CA ALA A 158 -17.62 6.45 -3.33
C ALA A 158 -16.26 6.99 -3.77
N PHE A 159 -16.11 7.33 -5.05
CA PHE A 159 -14.93 8.00 -5.60
C PHE A 159 -14.61 9.32 -4.89
N ASP A 160 -15.62 10.18 -4.66
CA ASP A 160 -15.45 11.47 -3.98
C ASP A 160 -14.94 11.34 -2.54
N ARG A 161 -15.25 10.21 -1.87
CA ARG A 161 -14.80 9.95 -0.48
C ARG A 161 -13.36 9.49 -0.38
N MET A 162 -12.71 9.14 -1.49
CA MET A 162 -11.31 8.71 -1.52
C MET A 162 -10.36 9.92 -1.53
N GLU A 163 -10.56 10.86 -0.62
CA GLU A 163 -9.76 12.10 -0.59
C GLU A 163 -8.31 11.91 -0.17
N GLU A 164 -7.99 10.80 0.49
CA GLU A 164 -6.63 10.49 0.95
C GLU A 164 -5.72 9.89 -0.12
N ASP A 165 -6.28 9.48 -1.26
CA ASP A 165 -5.57 8.80 -2.34
C ASP A 165 -5.27 9.71 -3.51
N ILE A 166 -4.13 9.46 -4.19
CA ILE A 166 -3.98 9.90 -5.58
C ILE A 166 -4.94 9.08 -6.42
N ARG A 167 -5.81 9.75 -7.16
CA ARG A 167 -6.76 9.08 -8.03
C ARG A 167 -6.93 9.82 -9.35
N LEU A 168 -7.14 9.05 -10.40
CA LEU A 168 -7.43 9.57 -11.73
C LEU A 168 -8.81 9.10 -12.18
N ILE A 169 -9.49 9.93 -12.95
CA ILE A 169 -10.72 9.54 -13.63
C ILE A 169 -10.73 10.03 -15.07
N GLY A 170 -11.02 9.11 -16.00
CA GLY A 170 -11.13 9.41 -17.41
C GLY A 170 -12.55 9.20 -17.96
N TYR A 171 -12.95 10.00 -18.97
CA TYR A 171 -14.18 9.78 -19.70
C TYR A 171 -13.90 9.28 -21.12
N PHE A 172 -14.34 8.07 -21.43
CA PHE A 172 -14.08 7.40 -22.69
C PHE A 172 -15.37 6.96 -23.40
N LYS A 173 -15.24 6.63 -24.67
CA LYS A 173 -16.38 6.23 -25.50
C LYS A 173 -16.88 4.82 -25.12
N SER A 174 -15.97 3.89 -24.89
CA SER A 174 -16.23 2.50 -24.52
C SER A 174 -14.92 1.83 -24.07
N GLU A 175 -15.02 0.63 -23.51
CA GLU A 175 -13.88 -0.19 -23.12
C GLU A 175 -13.00 -0.60 -24.31
N GLU A 176 -13.54 -0.67 -25.53
CA GLU A 176 -12.79 -1.03 -26.73
C GLU A 176 -12.13 0.18 -27.42
N SER A 177 -12.21 1.37 -26.83
CA SER A 177 -11.56 2.54 -27.42
C SER A 177 -10.05 2.53 -27.15
N GLU A 178 -9.25 2.89 -28.17
CA GLU A 178 -7.79 2.95 -28.05
C GLU A 178 -7.31 3.89 -26.91
N HIS A 179 -8.08 4.92 -26.60
CA HIS A 179 -7.73 5.87 -25.54
C HIS A 179 -8.02 5.31 -24.14
N TYR A 180 -9.02 4.44 -24.00
CA TYR A 180 -9.23 3.71 -22.76
C TYR A 180 -8.15 2.63 -22.58
N GLU A 181 -7.76 1.95 -23.65
CA GLU A 181 -6.67 0.95 -23.58
C GLU A 181 -5.36 1.62 -23.13
N ALA A 182 -4.98 2.75 -23.72
CA ALA A 182 -3.80 3.51 -23.28
C ALA A 182 -3.89 3.95 -21.82
N PHE A 183 -5.07 4.35 -21.35
CA PHE A 183 -5.31 4.69 -19.94
C PHE A 183 -5.20 3.48 -19.04
N LYS A 184 -5.69 2.31 -19.45
CA LYS A 184 -5.60 1.06 -18.71
C LYS A 184 -4.14 0.56 -18.63
N GLU A 185 -3.40 0.62 -19.73
CA GLU A 185 -1.97 0.28 -19.77
C GLU A 185 -1.15 1.17 -18.83
N ALA A 186 -1.43 2.49 -18.79
CA ALA A 186 -0.83 3.39 -17.83
C ALA A 186 -1.21 3.01 -16.39
N ALA A 187 -2.48 2.70 -16.12
CA ALA A 187 -2.93 2.28 -14.79
C ALA A 187 -2.21 1.03 -14.29
N GLU A 188 -1.96 0.07 -15.15
CA GLU A 188 -1.20 -1.13 -14.81
C GLU A 188 0.20 -0.80 -14.27
N GLN A 189 0.85 0.26 -14.76
CA GLN A 189 2.19 0.64 -14.31
C GLN A 189 2.22 1.21 -12.89
N PHE A 190 1.12 1.82 -12.43
CA PHE A 190 1.03 2.43 -11.11
C PHE A 190 0.26 1.61 -10.08
N GLN A 191 -0.32 0.48 -10.49
CA GLN A 191 -1.01 -0.43 -9.56
C GLN A 191 0.00 -1.07 -8.58
N PRO A 192 -0.30 -1.15 -7.28
CA PRO A 192 -1.56 -0.78 -6.63
C PRO A 192 -1.58 0.64 -6.02
N TYR A 193 -0.52 1.42 -6.17
CA TYR A 193 -0.29 2.66 -5.42
C TYR A 193 -1.16 3.84 -5.85
N ILE A 194 -1.63 3.87 -7.11
CA ILE A 194 -2.49 4.92 -7.63
C ILE A 194 -3.79 4.32 -8.11
N LYS A 195 -4.91 4.94 -7.73
CA LYS A 195 -6.26 4.49 -8.07
C LYS A 195 -6.71 5.08 -9.41
N PHE A 196 -7.10 4.23 -10.35
CA PHE A 196 -7.59 4.64 -11.66
C PHE A 196 -9.07 4.31 -11.83
N PHE A 197 -9.81 5.29 -12.31
CA PHE A 197 -11.24 5.19 -12.56
C PHE A 197 -11.57 5.60 -13.98
N ALA A 198 -12.59 5.02 -14.56
CA ALA A 198 -13.12 5.42 -15.86
C ALA A 198 -14.64 5.50 -15.82
N THR A 199 -15.20 6.37 -16.64
CA THR A 199 -16.63 6.35 -16.92
C THR A 199 -16.88 6.35 -18.42
N PHE A 200 -17.92 5.63 -18.83
CA PHE A 200 -18.49 5.64 -20.17
C PHE A 200 -19.85 6.36 -20.17
N GLU A 201 -20.32 6.73 -18.99
CA GLU A 201 -21.63 7.34 -18.79
C GLU A 201 -21.57 8.88 -18.88
N LYS A 202 -22.32 9.42 -19.87
CA LYS A 202 -22.40 10.87 -20.09
C LYS A 202 -22.93 11.64 -18.88
N SER A 203 -23.79 11.03 -18.07
CA SER A 203 -24.35 11.63 -16.85
C SER A 203 -23.27 11.86 -15.81
N VAL A 204 -22.41 10.86 -15.56
CA VAL A 204 -21.26 10.92 -14.64
C VAL A 204 -20.23 11.93 -15.14
N ALA A 205 -19.86 11.85 -16.43
CA ALA A 205 -18.92 12.77 -17.04
C ALA A 205 -19.38 14.23 -16.95
N LYS A 206 -20.71 14.47 -17.07
CA LYS A 206 -21.28 15.82 -16.92
C LYS A 206 -21.17 16.33 -15.48
N GLU A 207 -21.37 15.48 -14.49
CA GLU A 207 -21.24 15.85 -13.07
C GLU A 207 -19.80 16.22 -12.73
N LEU A 208 -18.84 15.47 -13.26
CA LEU A 208 -17.40 15.73 -13.16
C LEU A 208 -16.88 16.83 -14.12
N THR A 209 -17.73 17.38 -14.99
CA THR A 209 -17.35 18.35 -16.04
C THR A 209 -16.33 17.84 -17.06
N LEU A 210 -16.14 16.50 -17.15
CA LEU A 210 -15.24 15.85 -18.08
C LEU A 210 -15.77 15.85 -19.51
N LYS A 211 -14.90 16.14 -20.45
CA LYS A 211 -15.16 15.97 -21.90
C LYS A 211 -14.56 14.66 -22.39
N MET A 212 -15.01 14.22 -23.55
CA MET A 212 -14.53 12.97 -24.17
C MET A 212 -12.99 12.95 -24.25
N ASN A 213 -12.40 11.84 -23.77
CA ASN A 213 -10.96 11.58 -23.68
C ASN A 213 -10.21 12.57 -22.75
N GLU A 214 -10.88 13.30 -21.89
CA GLU A 214 -10.24 14.01 -20.78
C GLU A 214 -9.97 13.05 -19.62
N VAL A 215 -8.87 13.29 -18.92
CA VAL A 215 -8.46 12.62 -17.70
C VAL A 215 -8.16 13.70 -16.66
N ASP A 216 -8.78 13.57 -15.51
CA ASP A 216 -8.55 14.40 -14.34
C ASP A 216 -7.69 13.64 -13.32
N PHE A 217 -6.69 14.33 -12.80
CA PHE A 217 -5.78 13.86 -11.77
C PHE A 217 -6.10 14.58 -10.46
N TYR A 218 -6.42 13.83 -9.42
CA TYR A 218 -6.70 14.34 -8.08
C TYR A 218 -5.52 14.06 -7.16
N GLU A 219 -4.89 15.12 -6.67
CA GLU A 219 -3.96 14.99 -5.54
C GLU A 219 -4.74 14.73 -4.25
N PRO A 220 -4.15 14.03 -3.27
CA PRO A 220 -4.78 13.84 -1.97
C PRO A 220 -5.19 15.17 -1.33
N PHE A 221 -6.38 15.17 -0.73
CA PHE A 221 -6.95 16.32 0.00
C PHE A 221 -7.22 17.58 -0.82
N MET A 222 -7.10 17.52 -2.15
CA MET A 222 -7.45 18.63 -3.06
C MET A 222 -8.88 18.46 -3.58
N GLU A 223 -9.65 19.57 -3.56
CA GLU A 223 -11.03 19.59 -4.03
C GLU A 223 -11.11 19.61 -5.56
N GLU A 224 -10.21 20.36 -6.19
CA GLU A 224 -10.19 20.56 -7.64
C GLU A 224 -9.10 19.69 -8.27
N PRO A 225 -9.45 18.93 -9.32
CA PRO A 225 -8.48 18.14 -10.04
C PRO A 225 -7.62 18.97 -10.99
N VAL A 226 -6.51 18.39 -11.40
CA VAL A 226 -5.72 18.87 -12.55
C VAL A 226 -6.14 18.08 -13.78
N THR A 227 -6.77 18.71 -14.75
CA THR A 227 -7.04 18.05 -16.05
C THR A 227 -5.72 17.89 -16.80
N ILE A 228 -5.38 16.65 -17.15
CA ILE A 228 -4.14 16.36 -17.87
C ILE A 228 -4.18 17.00 -19.25
N PRO A 229 -3.20 17.86 -19.61
CA PRO A 229 -3.19 18.56 -20.88
C PRO A 229 -2.92 17.62 -22.07
N GLY A 230 -3.37 18.00 -23.27
CA GLY A 230 -2.96 17.33 -24.53
C GLY A 230 -3.82 16.14 -24.95
N LYS A 231 -5.11 16.08 -24.57
CA LYS A 231 -5.99 14.96 -24.99
C LYS A 231 -6.17 14.83 -26.49
N PRO A 232 -6.36 13.60 -27.04
CA PRO A 232 -6.27 12.31 -26.35
C PRO A 232 -4.82 11.98 -25.99
N HIS A 233 -4.60 11.17 -24.96
CA HIS A 233 -3.28 10.81 -24.43
C HIS A 233 -2.84 9.45 -24.92
N SER A 234 -1.52 9.27 -25.15
CA SER A 234 -0.89 7.95 -25.20
C SER A 234 -0.61 7.44 -23.78
N GLU A 235 -0.26 6.15 -23.66
CA GLU A 235 0.21 5.55 -22.42
C GLU A 235 1.41 6.34 -21.85
N GLU A 236 2.41 6.60 -22.68
CA GLU A 236 3.64 7.27 -22.26
C GLU A 236 3.40 8.69 -21.76
N GLU A 237 2.49 9.45 -22.39
CA GLU A 237 2.13 10.80 -21.94
C GLU A 237 1.44 10.79 -20.58
N LEU A 238 0.58 9.80 -20.33
CA LEU A 238 -0.06 9.61 -19.02
C LEU A 238 0.96 9.23 -17.95
N VAL A 239 1.85 8.27 -18.27
CA VAL A 239 2.90 7.80 -17.36
C VAL A 239 3.86 8.93 -17.00
N GLU A 240 4.28 9.74 -17.99
CA GLU A 240 5.17 10.88 -17.78
C GLU A 240 4.50 11.90 -16.83
N PHE A 241 3.26 12.30 -17.13
CA PHE A 241 2.52 13.24 -16.30
C PHE A 241 2.36 12.74 -14.85
N ILE A 242 1.93 11.49 -14.70
CA ILE A 242 1.71 10.90 -13.37
C ILE A 242 3.01 10.80 -12.59
N THR A 243 4.10 10.40 -13.24
CA THR A 243 5.42 10.30 -12.60
C THR A 243 5.90 11.65 -12.08
N GLU A 244 5.64 12.74 -12.81
CA GLU A 244 5.99 14.09 -12.40
C GLU A 244 5.13 14.61 -11.24
N HIS A 245 3.87 14.13 -11.11
CA HIS A 245 2.87 14.65 -10.15
C HIS A 245 2.54 13.67 -9.01
N ARG A 246 3.12 12.47 -8.99
CA ARG A 246 2.80 11.45 -7.98
C ARG A 246 3.32 11.74 -6.57
N ARG A 247 3.98 12.88 -6.36
CA ARG A 247 4.48 13.33 -5.07
C ARG A 247 3.67 14.52 -4.57
N PRO A 248 2.49 14.31 -3.97
CA PRO A 248 1.68 15.39 -3.47
C PRO A 248 2.34 16.05 -2.24
N THR A 249 2.02 17.32 -2.02
CA THR A 249 2.54 18.08 -0.89
C THR A 249 2.17 17.47 0.46
N LEU A 250 0.94 16.96 0.61
CA LEU A 250 0.48 16.26 1.80
C LEU A 250 0.17 14.79 1.46
N ARG A 251 0.76 13.87 2.22
CA ARG A 251 0.56 12.41 2.06
C ARG A 251 0.26 11.79 3.42
N LYS A 252 -0.66 10.82 3.42
CA LYS A 252 -0.83 9.94 4.58
C LYS A 252 0.20 8.82 4.50
N LEU A 253 0.91 8.55 5.60
CA LEU A 253 1.75 7.36 5.73
C LEU A 253 0.86 6.16 6.00
N ARG A 254 1.00 5.11 5.20
CA ARG A 254 0.29 3.83 5.36
C ARG A 254 1.28 2.69 5.50
N ALA A 255 0.84 1.60 6.11
CA ALA A 255 1.69 0.42 6.26
C ALA A 255 2.07 -0.22 4.91
N GLU A 256 1.18 -0.11 3.92
CA GLU A 256 1.29 -0.73 2.59
C GLU A 256 2.34 -0.06 1.69
N ASP A 257 2.57 1.25 1.86
CA ASP A 257 3.47 2.08 1.06
C ASP A 257 4.50 2.85 1.92
N MET A 258 4.76 2.35 3.13
CA MET A 258 5.55 3.06 4.13
C MET A 258 6.96 3.38 3.63
N PHE A 259 7.62 2.46 2.97
CA PHE A 259 8.98 2.67 2.50
C PHE A 259 9.01 3.60 1.30
N GLU A 260 8.15 3.42 0.31
CA GLU A 260 8.03 4.34 -0.83
C GLU A 260 7.78 5.79 -0.38
N THR A 261 6.87 5.98 0.58
CA THR A 261 6.56 7.31 1.13
C THR A 261 7.74 7.91 1.89
N TRP A 262 8.54 7.08 2.56
CA TRP A 262 9.63 7.52 3.43
C TRP A 262 10.97 7.70 2.71
N GLU A 263 11.24 6.92 1.67
CA GLU A 263 12.47 6.97 0.87
C GLU A 263 12.49 8.10 -0.16
N ASP A 264 11.45 8.91 -0.18
CA ASP A 264 11.35 10.05 -1.08
C ASP A 264 12.42 11.10 -0.72
N ASP A 265 13.59 10.97 -1.34
CA ASP A 265 14.75 11.85 -1.21
C ASP A 265 14.51 13.23 -1.86
N ILE A 266 13.53 13.97 -1.34
CA ILE A 266 13.39 15.37 -1.70
C ILE A 266 14.35 16.17 -0.82
N GLU A 267 15.32 16.85 -1.44
CA GLU A 267 16.08 17.90 -0.75
C GLU A 267 15.11 19.06 -0.45
N GLY A 268 14.74 19.25 0.82
CA GLY A 268 13.80 20.31 1.14
C GLY A 268 13.29 20.29 2.58
N ILE A 269 12.10 20.80 2.77
CA ILE A 269 11.42 20.89 4.07
C ILE A 269 10.49 19.69 4.23
N HIS A 270 10.81 18.85 5.21
CA HIS A 270 9.98 17.70 5.56
C HIS A 270 9.26 17.96 6.88
N ILE A 271 7.94 17.89 6.85
CA ILE A 271 7.09 18.00 8.04
C ILE A 271 6.46 16.61 8.28
N VAL A 272 6.73 16.05 9.47
CA VAL A 272 6.07 14.83 9.92
C VAL A 272 5.05 15.22 10.98
N ALA A 273 3.78 14.99 10.71
CA ALA A 273 2.67 15.37 11.56
C ALA A 273 1.94 14.13 12.09
N PHE A 274 1.60 14.14 13.37
CA PHE A 274 0.83 13.10 14.03
C PHE A 274 -0.55 13.65 14.36
N ALA A 275 -1.61 13.06 13.80
CA ALA A 275 -2.98 13.45 14.05
C ALA A 275 -3.90 12.23 14.05
N GLU A 276 -4.60 12.01 15.17
CA GLU A 276 -5.62 10.98 15.31
C GLU A 276 -6.95 11.54 14.78
N VAL A 277 -7.52 10.96 13.73
CA VAL A 277 -8.77 11.45 13.10
C VAL A 277 -9.98 11.35 14.04
N GLU A 278 -9.99 10.37 14.92
CA GLU A 278 -11.08 10.18 15.89
C GLU A 278 -10.99 11.14 17.10
N ASP A 279 -9.84 11.81 17.32
CA ASP A 279 -9.67 12.86 18.32
C ASP A 279 -10.06 14.23 17.72
N PRO A 280 -10.98 15.00 18.36
CA PRO A 280 -11.37 16.32 17.85
C PRO A 280 -10.20 17.28 17.60
N ASP A 281 -9.20 17.30 18.47
CA ASP A 281 -8.01 18.16 18.32
C ASP A 281 -7.11 17.65 17.17
N GLY A 282 -7.02 16.34 16.99
CA GLY A 282 -6.32 15.71 15.88
C GLY A 282 -6.98 16.00 14.54
N TYR A 283 -8.31 15.93 14.49
CA TYR A 283 -9.08 16.29 13.31
C TYR A 283 -8.89 17.76 12.92
N GLU A 284 -9.01 18.69 13.90
CA GLU A 284 -8.77 20.12 13.64
C GLU A 284 -7.35 20.37 13.13
N PHE A 285 -6.36 19.70 13.69
CA PHE A 285 -4.98 19.81 13.24
C PHE A 285 -4.79 19.28 11.80
N LEU A 286 -5.44 18.17 11.45
CA LEU A 286 -5.42 17.65 10.08
C LEU A 286 -6.01 18.63 9.06
N GLU A 287 -7.12 19.29 9.41
CA GLU A 287 -7.72 20.33 8.54
C GLU A 287 -6.74 21.50 8.31
N ILE A 288 -5.98 21.91 9.35
CA ILE A 288 -4.93 22.92 9.19
C ILE A 288 -3.82 22.42 8.25
N LEU A 289 -3.41 21.16 8.35
CA LEU A 289 -2.40 20.58 7.44
C LEU A 289 -2.90 20.57 5.99
N LYS A 290 -4.17 20.25 5.77
CA LYS A 290 -4.80 20.29 4.45
C LYS A 290 -4.80 21.71 3.86
N GLU A 291 -5.14 22.73 4.66
CA GLU A 291 -5.06 24.13 4.23
C GLU A 291 -3.64 24.55 3.87
N VAL A 292 -2.65 24.22 4.72
CA VAL A 292 -1.24 24.48 4.45
C VAL A 292 -0.77 23.82 3.16
N ALA A 293 -1.16 22.57 2.92
CA ALA A 293 -0.82 21.88 1.69
C ALA A 293 -1.43 22.54 0.46
N ARG A 294 -2.72 22.88 0.48
CA ARG A 294 -3.42 23.56 -0.62
C ARG A 294 -2.77 24.90 -1.00
N ASP A 295 -2.36 25.67 0.00
CA ASP A 295 -1.73 26.98 -0.23
C ASP A 295 -0.29 26.88 -0.77
N ASN A 296 0.36 25.71 -0.64
CA ASN A 296 1.77 25.53 -0.91
C ASN A 296 2.08 24.43 -1.97
N THR A 297 1.12 24.01 -2.77
CA THR A 297 1.32 23.05 -3.87
C THR A 297 2.37 23.49 -4.90
N HIS A 298 2.67 24.80 -4.96
CA HIS A 298 3.67 25.38 -5.84
C HIS A 298 5.12 25.24 -5.32
N LEU A 299 5.31 24.68 -4.13
CA LEU A 299 6.62 24.47 -3.49
C LEU A 299 7.01 22.99 -3.60
N PRO A 300 7.74 22.58 -4.63
CA PRO A 300 8.11 21.18 -4.84
C PRO A 300 9.04 20.63 -3.76
N GLU A 301 9.73 21.50 -3.02
CA GLU A 301 10.60 21.15 -1.90
C GLU A 301 9.85 20.93 -0.57
N LEU A 302 8.55 21.19 -0.50
CA LEU A 302 7.74 20.96 0.70
C LEU A 302 7.09 19.58 0.65
N SER A 303 7.37 18.76 1.65
CA SER A 303 6.75 17.46 1.87
C SER A 303 6.14 17.40 3.26
N ILE A 304 4.86 17.12 3.35
CA ILE A 304 4.13 16.92 4.60
C ILE A 304 3.67 15.46 4.64
N ILE A 305 4.15 14.71 5.62
CA ILE A 305 3.72 13.33 5.88
C ILE A 305 2.84 13.35 7.12
N TRP A 306 1.60 12.93 6.94
CA TRP A 306 0.66 12.74 8.03
C TRP A 306 0.62 11.28 8.47
N ILE A 307 0.75 11.07 9.76
CA ILE A 307 0.69 9.76 10.41
C ILE A 307 -0.51 9.75 11.36
N ASP A 308 -1.45 8.85 11.13
CA ASP A 308 -2.45 8.51 12.14
C ASP A 308 -1.84 7.47 13.09
N PRO A 309 -1.66 7.80 14.40
CA PRO A 309 -1.09 6.84 15.35
C PRO A 309 -1.93 5.57 15.53
N ASP A 310 -3.21 5.59 15.18
CA ASP A 310 -4.08 4.42 15.26
C ASP A 310 -3.75 3.39 14.16
N ASP A 311 -3.23 3.82 13.02
CA ASP A 311 -2.74 2.93 11.96
C ASP A 311 -1.39 2.27 12.34
N PHE A 312 -0.70 2.81 13.37
CA PHE A 312 0.61 2.32 13.82
C PHE A 312 0.66 2.08 15.34
N PRO A 313 0.20 0.93 15.85
CA PRO A 313 0.08 0.66 17.29
C PRO A 313 1.37 0.87 18.11
N LEU A 314 2.54 0.63 17.50
CA LEU A 314 3.83 0.87 18.14
C LEU A 314 4.13 2.37 18.32
N VAL A 315 3.72 3.21 17.37
CA VAL A 315 3.89 4.66 17.42
C VAL A 315 2.95 5.26 18.48
N ARG A 316 1.74 4.75 18.60
CA ARG A 316 0.76 5.16 19.62
C ARG A 316 1.31 5.09 21.05
N HIS A 317 2.11 4.05 21.34
CA HIS A 317 2.73 3.92 22.66
C HIS A 317 3.74 5.04 22.94
N VAL A 318 4.50 5.46 21.95
CA VAL A 318 5.49 6.54 22.06
C VAL A 318 4.81 7.91 22.21
N THR A 319 3.77 8.18 21.40
CA THR A 319 3.01 9.44 21.46
C THR A 319 2.27 9.61 22.79
N SER A 320 1.71 8.53 23.35
CA SER A 320 1.07 8.56 24.66
C SER A 320 2.04 8.89 25.81
N GLN A 321 3.30 8.43 25.72
CA GLN A 321 4.34 8.77 26.69
C GLN A 321 4.79 10.24 26.59
N LEU A 322 4.87 10.78 25.39
CA LEU A 322 5.23 12.19 25.17
C LEU A 322 4.16 13.15 25.71
N ARG A 323 2.88 12.83 25.57
CA ARG A 323 1.78 13.60 26.16
C ARG A 323 1.86 13.64 27.72
N GLN A 324 2.20 12.53 28.36
CA GLN A 324 2.32 12.45 29.85
C GLN A 324 3.52 13.23 30.41
N THR A 325 4.48 13.65 29.60
CA THR A 325 5.64 14.43 30.02
C THR A 325 5.46 15.95 29.86
N GLN A 326 4.34 16.40 29.30
CA GLN A 326 4.00 17.82 29.12
C GLN A 326 3.00 18.37 30.16
N ASP A 327 2.37 17.49 30.97
CA ASP A 327 1.58 17.83 32.14
C ASP A 327 2.43 17.78 33.44
#